data_24e0b0099edf836082f00a9411f68737
#
_entry.id   24e0b0099edf836082f00a9411f68737
#
_cell.length_a   1.000
_cell.length_b   1.000
_cell.length_c   1.000
_cell.angle_alpha   90.00
_cell.angle_beta   90.00
_cell.angle_gamma   90.00
#
_symmetry.space_group_name_H-M   'P 1'
#
loop_
_entity.id
_entity.type
_entity.pdbx_description
1 polymer ?
#
loop_
_entity_poly.entity_id
_entity_poly.type
_entity_poly.pdbx_seq_one_letter_code
_entity_poly.pdbx_strand_id
1 'polypeptide(L)'
;LADEPAAMAWLWKDHTASEEAQKLTAAASVNKPEYLEKCGGNYSSEWFWAKLWRCAQSNPEVVAAAYSWIEISDWIPAILTGKEQNPVRNICAAGHKALYNTDWGGYPDEAFLAAQHPELARIRRSLDDAIVQPIHEAAGHLSPSWASKLGLKPGTPIATGALDAHMGAVGCGIKQGTMVKIMGT
;
A
#
# COMPACT_ATOMS: atom_id res chain seq x y z
N LEU A 1 -7.58 22.00 0.12
CA LEU A 1 -6.86 20.95 -0.62
C LEU A 1 -7.72 20.21 -1.65
N ALA A 2 -9.00 20.57 -1.82
CA ALA A 2 -9.90 19.85 -2.75
C ALA A 2 -9.42 19.88 -4.22
N ASP A 3 -8.72 20.95 -4.61
CA ASP A 3 -8.20 21.15 -5.96
C ASP A 3 -6.68 20.88 -6.07
N GLU A 4 -6.08 20.35 -5.00
CA GLU A 4 -4.66 20.00 -4.96
C GLU A 4 -4.44 18.57 -5.48
N PRO A 5 -3.78 18.38 -6.64
CA PRO A 5 -3.61 17.05 -7.22
C PRO A 5 -2.88 16.07 -6.28
N ALA A 6 -1.92 16.56 -5.49
CA ALA A 6 -1.18 15.74 -4.53
C ALA A 6 -2.06 15.20 -3.39
N ALA A 7 -3.22 15.84 -3.12
CA ALA A 7 -4.20 15.38 -2.14
C ALA A 7 -5.21 14.37 -2.70
N MET A 8 -5.19 14.10 -4.00
CA MET A 8 -6.11 13.17 -4.65
C MET A 8 -5.55 11.76 -4.70
N ALA A 9 -4.89 11.41 -5.81
CA ALA A 9 -4.33 10.07 -6.00
C ALA A 9 -3.02 10.13 -6.77
N TRP A 10 -2.02 9.42 -6.28
CA TRP A 10 -0.73 9.26 -6.94
C TRP A 10 -0.76 8.01 -7.81
N LEU A 11 -0.61 8.19 -9.11
CA LEU A 11 -0.63 7.08 -10.06
C LEU A 11 0.66 6.26 -9.98
N TRP A 12 0.56 4.96 -10.29
CA TRP A 12 1.73 4.10 -10.39
C TRP A 12 2.73 4.57 -11.47
N LYS A 13 2.25 5.19 -12.54
CA LYS A 13 3.08 5.79 -13.61
C LYS A 13 3.85 7.05 -13.20
N ASP A 14 3.57 7.61 -12.04
CA ASP A 14 4.31 8.76 -11.52
C ASP A 14 5.65 8.30 -10.96
N HIS A 15 6.73 8.73 -11.59
CA HIS A 15 8.11 8.44 -11.22
C HIS A 15 8.83 9.63 -10.58
N THR A 16 8.11 10.66 -10.17
CA THR A 16 8.70 11.88 -9.55
C THR A 16 9.45 11.59 -8.25
N ALA A 17 9.17 10.46 -7.59
CA ALA A 17 9.83 9.99 -6.38
C ALA A 17 11.10 9.14 -6.63
N SER A 18 11.75 9.29 -7.80
CA SER A 18 12.92 8.47 -8.17
C SER A 18 14.12 8.67 -7.25
N GLU A 19 14.38 9.90 -6.80
CA GLU A 19 15.48 10.19 -5.86
C GLU A 19 15.23 9.55 -4.49
N GLU A 20 13.98 9.66 -3.99
CA GLU A 20 13.57 9.09 -2.71
C GLU A 20 13.69 7.55 -2.74
N ALA A 21 13.29 6.93 -3.84
CA ALA A 21 13.42 5.49 -4.03
C ALA A 21 14.89 5.03 -4.03
N GLN A 22 15.79 5.77 -4.70
CA GLN A 22 17.22 5.49 -4.70
C GLN A 22 17.82 5.63 -3.29
N LYS A 23 17.45 6.68 -2.54
CA LYS A 23 17.89 6.89 -1.16
C LYS A 23 17.39 5.77 -0.23
N LEU A 24 16.12 5.36 -0.36
CA LEU A 24 15.56 4.24 0.39
C LEU A 24 16.31 2.93 0.08
N THR A 25 16.60 2.66 -1.21
CA THR A 25 17.37 1.50 -1.63
C THR A 25 18.77 1.52 -1.02
N ALA A 26 19.49 2.64 -1.13
CA ALA A 26 20.84 2.78 -0.58
C ALA A 26 20.85 2.61 0.95
N ALA A 27 19.91 3.22 1.67
CA ALA A 27 19.79 3.09 3.11
C ALA A 27 19.45 1.67 3.54
N ALA A 28 18.51 1.02 2.85
CA ALA A 28 18.12 -0.35 3.14
C ALA A 28 19.24 -1.34 2.85
N SER A 29 19.99 -1.19 1.76
CA SER A 29 21.10 -2.09 1.41
C SER A 29 22.19 -2.14 2.49
N VAL A 30 22.36 -1.05 3.24
CA VAL A 30 23.35 -0.96 4.33
C VAL A 30 22.77 -1.40 5.68
N ASN A 31 21.57 -0.96 6.01
CA ASN A 31 21.04 -1.05 7.37
C ASN A 31 19.95 -2.13 7.52
N LYS A 32 19.25 -2.48 6.43
CA LYS A 32 18.07 -3.37 6.42
C LYS A 32 17.98 -4.13 5.09
N PRO A 33 19.01 -4.92 4.73
CA PRO A 33 19.04 -5.63 3.45
C PRO A 33 17.84 -6.57 3.27
N GLU A 34 17.28 -7.09 4.37
CA GLU A 34 16.08 -7.93 4.37
C GLU A 34 14.87 -7.26 3.71
N TYR A 35 14.76 -5.92 3.78
CA TYR A 35 13.67 -5.19 3.14
C TYR A 35 13.74 -5.26 1.61
N LEU A 36 14.93 -5.39 1.05
CA LEU A 36 15.14 -5.43 -0.40
C LEU A 36 15.04 -6.85 -0.98
N GLU A 37 15.26 -7.88 -0.19
CA GLU A 37 15.22 -9.28 -0.63
C GLU A 37 13.86 -9.67 -1.23
N LYS A 38 12.77 -9.09 -0.71
CA LYS A 38 11.40 -9.38 -1.16
C LYS A 38 10.93 -8.50 -2.32
N CYS A 39 11.73 -7.52 -2.76
CA CYS A 39 11.37 -6.59 -3.82
C CYS A 39 12.40 -6.50 -4.95
N GLY A 40 13.21 -7.55 -5.13
CA GLY A 40 14.16 -7.64 -6.24
C GLY A 40 15.42 -6.77 -6.09
N GLY A 41 15.77 -6.38 -4.87
CA GLY A 41 17.00 -5.65 -4.57
C GLY A 41 16.92 -4.13 -4.73
N ASN A 42 15.80 -3.59 -5.23
CA ASN A 42 15.60 -2.14 -5.41
C ASN A 42 14.20 -1.72 -5.00
N TYR A 43 14.10 -0.59 -4.32
CA TYR A 43 12.82 0.04 -4.02
C TYR A 43 12.39 0.95 -5.17
N SER A 44 11.13 0.88 -5.61
CA SER A 44 10.65 1.63 -6.77
C SER A 44 10.07 2.99 -6.40
N SER A 45 10.22 3.95 -7.31
CA SER A 45 9.54 5.26 -7.28
C SER A 45 8.01 5.15 -7.33
N GLU A 46 7.49 4.02 -7.80
CA GLU A 46 6.05 3.74 -7.88
C GLU A 46 5.44 3.40 -6.52
N TRP A 47 6.25 3.12 -5.51
CA TRP A 47 5.82 2.48 -4.28
C TRP A 47 5.64 3.47 -3.12
N PHE A 48 4.92 3.00 -2.12
CA PHE A 48 4.32 3.73 -1.02
C PHE A 48 5.29 4.71 -0.32
N TRP A 49 6.42 4.24 0.23
CA TRP A 49 7.31 5.09 1.02
C TRP A 49 8.03 6.15 0.20
N ALA A 50 8.42 5.84 -1.04
CA ALA A 50 9.07 6.81 -1.91
C ALA A 50 8.11 7.96 -2.28
N LYS A 51 6.87 7.62 -2.65
CA LYS A 51 5.84 8.63 -2.97
C LYS A 51 5.47 9.49 -1.76
N LEU A 52 5.34 8.89 -0.58
CA LEU A 52 5.04 9.65 0.63
C LEU A 52 6.19 10.56 1.04
N TRP A 53 7.43 10.10 0.89
CA TRP A 53 8.59 10.95 1.11
C TRP A 53 8.61 12.13 0.13
N ARG A 54 8.41 11.87 -1.14
CA ARG A 54 8.29 12.93 -2.15
C ARG A 54 7.18 13.92 -1.81
N CYS A 55 6.00 13.42 -1.43
CA CYS A 55 4.88 14.26 -1.01
C CYS A 55 5.23 15.11 0.22
N ALA A 56 5.91 14.54 1.20
CA ALA A 56 6.32 15.27 2.40
C ALA A 56 7.27 16.43 2.09
N GLN A 57 8.08 16.31 1.04
CA GLN A 57 9.00 17.37 0.61
C GLN A 57 8.32 18.43 -0.28
N SER A 58 7.47 18.00 -1.21
CA SER A 58 6.88 18.89 -2.21
C SER A 58 5.54 19.50 -1.79
N ASN A 59 4.78 18.82 -0.95
CA ASN A 59 3.41 19.20 -0.52
C ASN A 59 3.21 18.91 0.97
N PRO A 60 4.00 19.53 1.88
CA PRO A 60 3.95 19.24 3.31
C PRO A 60 2.58 19.52 3.93
N GLU A 61 1.82 20.48 3.41
CA GLU A 61 0.46 20.78 3.83
C GLU A 61 -0.52 19.63 3.55
N VAL A 62 -0.32 18.89 2.46
CA VAL A 62 -1.11 17.69 2.16
C VAL A 62 -0.81 16.60 3.18
N VAL A 63 0.47 16.38 3.48
CA VAL A 63 0.88 15.38 4.47
C VAL A 63 0.36 15.75 5.86
N ALA A 64 0.43 17.02 6.24
CA ALA A 64 -0.06 17.49 7.54
C ALA A 64 -1.59 17.33 7.69
N ALA A 65 -2.34 17.53 6.61
CA ALA A 65 -3.79 17.40 6.61
C ALA A 65 -4.30 15.95 6.46
N ALA A 66 -3.45 15.04 5.98
CA ALA A 66 -3.85 13.66 5.74
C ALA A 66 -4.12 12.91 7.05
N TYR A 67 -5.32 12.36 7.19
CA TYR A 67 -5.68 11.45 8.27
C TYR A 67 -4.97 10.10 8.14
N SER A 68 -4.95 9.55 6.92
CA SER A 68 -4.31 8.26 6.61
C SER A 68 -3.91 8.21 5.14
N TRP A 69 -3.01 7.29 4.83
CA TRP A 69 -2.60 6.98 3.47
C TRP A 69 -3.04 5.57 3.12
N ILE A 70 -3.65 5.41 1.95
CA ILE A 70 -4.30 4.16 1.58
C ILE A 70 -4.09 3.86 0.10
N GLU A 71 -3.85 2.60 -0.23
CA GLU A 71 -3.88 2.13 -1.61
C GLU A 71 -5.32 2.09 -2.12
N ILE A 72 -5.52 2.40 -3.41
CA ILE A 72 -6.86 2.38 -4.01
C ILE A 72 -7.54 1.01 -3.90
N SER A 73 -6.74 -0.06 -3.95
CA SER A 73 -7.21 -1.44 -3.78
C SER A 73 -7.75 -1.74 -2.38
N ASP A 74 -7.39 -0.93 -1.36
CA ASP A 74 -7.93 -1.01 -0.01
C ASP A 74 -9.08 -0.01 0.19
N TRP A 75 -8.98 1.14 -0.48
CA TRP A 75 -9.97 2.21 -0.36
C TRP A 75 -11.36 1.80 -0.88
N ILE A 76 -11.41 1.14 -2.05
CA ILE A 76 -12.68 0.68 -2.62
C ILE A 76 -13.40 -0.31 -1.69
N PRO A 77 -12.77 -1.38 -1.18
CA PRO A 77 -13.40 -2.23 -0.17
C PRO A 77 -13.83 -1.49 1.10
N ALA A 78 -13.02 -0.54 1.57
CA ALA A 78 -13.36 0.25 2.76
C ALA A 78 -14.66 1.05 2.58
N ILE A 79 -14.80 1.77 1.45
CA ILE A 79 -16.03 2.49 1.10
C ILE A 79 -17.24 1.56 1.03
N LEU A 80 -17.10 0.43 0.34
CA LEU A 80 -18.20 -0.51 0.15
C LEU A 80 -18.68 -1.14 1.47
N THR A 81 -17.77 -1.31 2.42
CA THR A 81 -18.05 -1.90 3.74
C THR A 81 -18.38 -0.87 4.82
N GLY A 82 -18.20 0.43 4.55
CA GLY A 82 -18.36 1.51 5.54
C GLY A 82 -17.27 1.52 6.60
N LYS A 83 -16.05 1.12 6.23
CA LYS A 83 -14.89 1.02 7.13
C LYS A 83 -13.76 2.01 6.75
N GLU A 84 -14.10 3.17 6.23
CA GLU A 84 -13.14 4.18 5.76
C GLU A 84 -12.19 4.65 6.87
N GLN A 85 -12.64 4.65 8.11
CA GLN A 85 -11.84 5.09 9.27
C GLN A 85 -10.80 4.04 9.70
N ASN A 86 -11.07 2.75 9.45
CA ASN A 86 -10.16 1.66 9.75
C ASN A 86 -10.20 0.61 8.64
N PRO A 87 -9.61 0.92 7.49
CA PRO A 87 -9.65 0.04 6.32
C PRO A 87 -8.78 -1.21 6.52
N VAL A 88 -9.29 -2.33 6.04
CA VAL A 88 -8.46 -3.52 5.86
C VAL A 88 -7.44 -3.26 4.76
N ARG A 89 -6.18 -3.60 5.02
CA ARG A 89 -5.07 -3.51 4.07
C ARG A 89 -4.84 -4.87 3.42
N ASN A 90 -4.74 -4.92 2.11
CA ASN A 90 -4.40 -6.18 1.45
C ASN A 90 -2.90 -6.47 1.53
N ILE A 91 -2.56 -7.74 1.79
CA ILE A 91 -1.17 -8.19 1.91
C ILE A 91 -0.37 -7.95 0.62
N CYS A 92 -1.04 -7.95 -0.55
CA CYS A 92 -0.37 -7.74 -1.83
C CYS A 92 0.26 -6.35 -1.92
N ALA A 93 -0.52 -5.30 -1.62
CA ALA A 93 -0.03 -3.93 -1.65
C ALA A 93 0.85 -3.61 -0.44
N ALA A 94 0.45 -4.05 0.76
CA ALA A 94 1.23 -3.84 1.98
C ALA A 94 2.63 -4.47 1.86
N GLY A 95 2.72 -5.71 1.39
CA GLY A 95 3.99 -6.41 1.20
C GLY A 95 4.81 -5.82 0.06
N HIS A 96 4.22 -5.74 -1.13
CA HIS A 96 4.94 -5.34 -2.33
C HIS A 96 5.38 -3.87 -2.31
N LYS A 97 4.46 -2.96 -1.92
CA LYS A 97 4.73 -1.52 -2.01
C LYS A 97 5.19 -0.89 -0.70
N ALA A 98 4.68 -1.37 0.45
CA ALA A 98 4.97 -0.77 1.74
C ALA A 98 5.92 -1.60 2.62
N LEU A 99 6.56 -2.64 2.05
CA LEU A 99 7.55 -3.49 2.71
C LEU A 99 7.00 -4.17 3.99
N TYR A 100 5.72 -4.50 3.99
CA TYR A 100 5.14 -5.27 5.10
C TYR A 100 5.57 -6.72 5.01
N ASN A 101 6.11 -7.27 6.11
CA ASN A 101 6.39 -8.69 6.23
C ASN A 101 6.38 -9.11 7.70
N THR A 102 5.89 -10.30 7.98
CA THR A 102 5.88 -10.89 9.33
C THR A 102 7.29 -11.23 9.84
N ASP A 103 8.25 -11.47 8.95
CA ASP A 103 9.63 -11.80 9.31
C ASP A 103 10.33 -10.68 10.09
N TRP A 104 9.91 -9.42 9.90
CA TRP A 104 10.38 -8.26 10.68
C TRP A 104 9.28 -7.55 11.46
N GLY A 105 8.16 -8.24 11.71
CA GLY A 105 7.10 -7.76 12.59
C GLY A 105 6.13 -6.76 11.95
N GLY A 106 6.02 -6.73 10.64
CA GLY A 106 5.02 -5.88 9.96
C GLY A 106 5.63 -4.87 8.99
N TYR A 107 5.22 -3.61 9.06
CA TYR A 107 5.82 -2.52 8.27
C TYR A 107 7.26 -2.23 8.72
N PRO A 108 8.08 -1.54 7.90
CA PRO A 108 9.45 -1.16 8.28
C PRO A 108 9.51 -0.47 9.63
N ASP A 109 10.61 -0.64 10.35
CA ASP A 109 10.76 -0.01 11.64
C ASP A 109 10.77 1.52 11.57
N GLU A 110 10.27 2.13 12.63
CA GLU A 110 10.11 3.59 12.70
C GLU A 110 11.46 4.31 12.62
N ALA A 111 12.49 3.76 13.25
CA ALA A 111 13.81 4.39 13.25
C ALA A 111 14.45 4.43 11.85
N PHE A 112 14.30 3.35 11.09
CA PHE A 112 14.74 3.31 9.69
C PHE A 112 14.04 4.38 8.86
N LEU A 113 12.73 4.51 8.97
CA LEU A 113 11.96 5.50 8.23
C LEU A 113 12.24 6.94 8.71
N ALA A 114 12.37 7.16 10.02
CA ALA A 114 12.72 8.45 10.61
C ALA A 114 14.07 8.97 10.12
N ALA A 115 15.03 8.09 9.94
CA ALA A 115 16.35 8.43 9.42
C ALA A 115 16.30 8.94 7.96
N GLN A 116 15.25 8.59 7.21
CA GLN A 116 15.05 9.11 5.85
C GLN A 116 14.29 10.44 5.88
N HIS A 117 13.15 10.49 6.58
CA HIS A 117 12.36 11.71 6.75
C HIS A 117 11.43 11.58 7.97
N PRO A 118 11.33 12.61 8.86
CA PRO A 118 10.52 12.53 10.08
C PRO A 118 9.05 12.19 9.84
N GLU A 119 8.47 12.70 8.75
CA GLU A 119 7.08 12.43 8.38
C GLU A 119 6.82 10.95 8.05
N LEU A 120 7.81 10.22 7.53
CA LEU A 120 7.65 8.78 7.29
C LEU A 120 7.48 8.00 8.59
N ALA A 121 8.15 8.39 9.66
CA ALA A 121 7.94 7.81 10.98
C ALA A 121 6.53 8.10 11.50
N ARG A 122 6.04 9.32 11.33
CA ARG A 122 4.66 9.69 11.70
C ARG A 122 3.62 8.86 10.93
N ILE A 123 3.82 8.74 9.60
CA ILE A 123 2.95 7.91 8.75
C ILE A 123 3.04 6.44 9.18
N ARG A 124 4.23 5.94 9.49
CA ARG A 124 4.43 4.56 9.97
C ARG A 124 3.60 4.27 11.23
N ARG A 125 3.64 5.16 12.22
CA ARG A 125 2.84 5.03 13.45
C ARG A 125 1.33 4.99 13.17
N SER A 126 0.84 5.71 12.16
CA SER A 126 -0.57 5.64 11.77
C SER A 126 -1.01 4.28 11.20
N LEU A 127 -0.06 3.37 10.96
CA LEU A 127 -0.31 2.01 10.48
C LEU A 127 -0.14 0.93 11.57
N ASP A 128 0.14 1.31 12.83
CA ASP A 128 0.40 0.34 13.90
C ASP A 128 -0.81 -0.58 14.16
N ASP A 129 -2.01 -0.04 14.10
CA ASP A 129 -3.26 -0.79 14.30
C ASP A 129 -3.87 -1.30 12.97
N ALA A 130 -3.14 -1.20 11.86
CA ALA A 130 -3.66 -1.60 10.56
C ALA A 130 -3.84 -3.11 10.48
N ILE A 131 -5.05 -3.53 10.10
CA ILE A 131 -5.36 -4.94 9.83
C ILE A 131 -4.89 -5.28 8.43
N VAL A 132 -3.85 -6.12 8.33
CA VAL A 132 -3.36 -6.63 7.04
C VAL A 132 -3.88 -8.03 6.82
N GLN A 133 -4.61 -8.27 5.72
CA GLN A 133 -5.28 -9.53 5.43
C GLN A 133 -4.85 -10.13 4.09
N PRO A 134 -4.83 -11.47 4.00
CA PRO A 134 -4.65 -12.17 2.74
C PRO A 134 -5.91 -12.08 1.87
N ILE A 135 -5.74 -12.30 0.57
CA ILE A 135 -6.80 -12.12 -0.43
C ILE A 135 -7.96 -13.13 -0.32
N HIS A 136 -7.78 -14.24 0.40
CA HIS A 136 -8.84 -15.24 0.60
C HIS A 136 -9.79 -14.89 1.77
N GLU A 137 -9.50 -13.82 2.49
CA GLU A 137 -10.38 -13.28 3.52
C GLU A 137 -11.19 -12.09 2.98
N ALA A 138 -12.41 -11.95 3.49
CA ALA A 138 -13.24 -10.80 3.11
C ALA A 138 -12.81 -9.55 3.89
N ALA A 139 -12.71 -8.41 3.20
CA ALA A 139 -12.49 -7.11 3.85
C ALA A 139 -13.67 -6.71 4.75
N GLY A 140 -14.83 -7.29 4.48
CA GLY A 140 -16.06 -7.07 5.24
C GLY A 140 -17.28 -7.43 4.41
N HIS A 141 -18.41 -6.82 4.74
CA HIS A 141 -19.68 -7.05 4.08
C HIS A 141 -20.24 -5.72 3.54
N LEU A 142 -20.92 -5.81 2.40
CA LEU A 142 -21.52 -4.66 1.74
C LEU A 142 -22.49 -3.93 2.68
N SER A 143 -22.24 -2.65 2.87
CA SER A 143 -23.10 -1.80 3.73
C SER A 143 -24.49 -1.63 3.15
N PRO A 144 -25.52 -1.42 3.97
CA PRO A 144 -26.89 -1.22 3.49
C PRO A 144 -27.02 -0.08 2.48
N SER A 145 -26.27 1.01 2.68
CA SER A 145 -26.29 2.17 1.78
C SER A 145 -25.76 1.84 0.39
N TRP A 146 -24.66 1.12 0.31
CA TRP A 146 -24.10 0.68 -0.97
C TRP A 146 -24.91 -0.44 -1.60
N ALA A 147 -25.45 -1.35 -0.80
CA ALA A 147 -26.35 -2.39 -1.30
C ALA A 147 -27.55 -1.78 -2.02
N SER A 148 -28.18 -0.76 -1.43
CA SER A 148 -29.29 -0.02 -2.06
C SER A 148 -28.87 0.66 -3.37
N LYS A 149 -27.71 1.35 -3.39
CA LYS A 149 -27.20 2.02 -4.59
C LYS A 149 -26.89 1.07 -5.74
N LEU A 150 -26.40 -0.11 -5.43
CA LEU A 150 -25.95 -1.11 -6.42
C LEU A 150 -27.03 -2.14 -6.78
N GLY A 151 -28.19 -2.11 -6.12
CA GLY A 151 -29.25 -3.12 -6.31
C GLY A 151 -28.84 -4.50 -5.82
N LEU A 152 -27.95 -4.59 -4.84
CA LEU A 152 -27.44 -5.84 -4.27
C LEU A 152 -28.01 -6.09 -2.88
N LYS A 153 -27.80 -7.30 -2.36
CA LYS A 153 -28.24 -7.65 -1.00
C LYS A 153 -27.24 -7.06 0.03
N PRO A 154 -27.73 -6.41 1.11
CA PRO A 154 -26.90 -6.07 2.26
C PRO A 154 -26.19 -7.30 2.81
N GLY A 155 -24.98 -7.16 3.29
CA GLY A 155 -24.20 -8.27 3.82
C GLY A 155 -23.52 -9.16 2.78
N THR A 156 -23.59 -8.84 1.48
CA THR A 156 -22.77 -9.50 0.46
C THR A 156 -21.28 -9.36 0.81
N PRO A 157 -20.49 -10.46 0.83
CA PRO A 157 -19.06 -10.38 1.14
C PRO A 157 -18.33 -9.48 0.13
N ILE A 158 -17.46 -8.62 0.61
CA ILE A 158 -16.56 -7.79 -0.20
C ILE A 158 -15.14 -8.35 -0.07
N ALA A 159 -14.56 -8.73 -1.19
CA ALA A 159 -13.20 -9.26 -1.24
C ALA A 159 -12.16 -8.24 -0.74
N THR A 160 -11.13 -8.73 -0.09
CA THR A 160 -9.91 -7.95 0.14
C THR A 160 -9.28 -7.59 -1.21
N GLY A 161 -8.76 -6.37 -1.33
CA GLY A 161 -8.10 -5.90 -2.54
C GLY A 161 -6.85 -6.71 -2.90
N ALA A 162 -6.41 -6.57 -4.13
CA ALA A 162 -5.20 -7.22 -4.62
C ALA A 162 -4.54 -6.39 -5.73
N LEU A 163 -3.30 -6.73 -6.07
CA LEU A 163 -2.63 -6.22 -7.26
C LEU A 163 -2.90 -7.15 -8.45
N ASP A 164 -3.13 -6.56 -9.62
CA ASP A 164 -3.41 -7.28 -10.87
C ASP A 164 -2.33 -8.31 -11.23
N ALA A 165 -1.05 -7.93 -11.12
CA ALA A 165 0.06 -8.83 -11.38
C ALA A 165 0.08 -10.05 -10.44
N HIS A 166 -0.27 -9.86 -9.15
CA HIS A 166 -0.36 -10.97 -8.20
C HIS A 166 -1.52 -11.91 -8.57
N MET A 167 -2.67 -11.35 -8.95
CA MET A 167 -3.81 -12.15 -9.39
C MET A 167 -3.54 -12.85 -10.72
N GLY A 168 -2.83 -12.20 -11.62
CA GLY A 168 -2.33 -12.83 -12.84
C GLY A 168 -1.43 -14.03 -12.54
N ALA A 169 -0.53 -13.93 -11.57
CA ALA A 169 0.32 -15.04 -11.16
C ALA A 169 -0.50 -16.21 -10.57
N VAL A 170 -1.51 -15.92 -9.74
CA VAL A 170 -2.43 -16.93 -9.22
C VAL A 170 -3.21 -17.59 -10.35
N GLY A 171 -3.76 -16.80 -11.28
CA GLY A 171 -4.47 -17.31 -12.45
C GLY A 171 -3.62 -18.19 -13.37
N CYS A 172 -2.32 -17.93 -13.43
CA CYS A 172 -1.33 -18.77 -14.14
C CYS A 172 -0.88 -20.00 -13.33
N GLY A 173 -1.44 -20.23 -12.16
CA GLY A 173 -1.15 -21.41 -11.36
C GLY A 173 0.22 -21.40 -10.67
N ILE A 174 0.66 -20.21 -10.18
CA ILE A 174 1.91 -20.11 -9.42
C ILE A 174 1.91 -21.07 -8.23
N LYS A 175 2.99 -21.78 -8.07
CA LYS A 175 3.23 -22.72 -6.96
C LYS A 175 4.73 -22.90 -6.74
N GLN A 176 5.11 -23.57 -5.65
CA GLN A 176 6.51 -23.88 -5.38
C GLN A 176 7.19 -24.53 -6.59
N GLY A 177 8.36 -24.03 -6.98
CA GLY A 177 9.11 -24.48 -8.14
C GLY A 177 8.60 -23.99 -9.50
N THR A 178 7.59 -23.11 -9.52
CA THR A 178 7.06 -22.50 -10.74
C THR A 178 7.41 -21.01 -10.78
N MET A 179 8.00 -20.56 -11.87
CA MET A 179 8.18 -19.14 -12.14
C MET A 179 7.03 -18.63 -13.03
N VAL A 180 6.38 -17.56 -12.61
CA VAL A 180 5.40 -16.84 -13.43
C VAL A 180 5.94 -15.44 -13.68
N LYS A 181 5.99 -15.04 -14.94
CA LYS A 181 6.34 -13.68 -15.36
C LYS A 181 5.11 -12.98 -15.89
N ILE A 182 4.66 -11.94 -15.20
CA ILE A 182 3.60 -11.06 -15.68
C ILE A 182 4.24 -9.97 -16.53
N MET A 183 3.78 -9.84 -17.76
CA MET A 183 4.22 -8.81 -18.70
C MET A 183 3.05 -7.88 -18.95
N GLY A 184 3.24 -6.61 -18.62
CA GLY A 184 2.32 -5.52 -18.93
C GLY A 184 2.87 -4.63 -20.04
N THR A 185 2.07 -3.70 -20.49
CA THR A 185 2.45 -2.65 -21.45
C THR A 185 3.03 -1.45 -20.75
#